data_1e189bd6661b59c5c77d30a5018ccee4
#
_entry.id   1e189bd6661b59c5c77d30a5018ccee4
#
_cell.length_a   1.000
_cell.length_b   1.000
_cell.length_c   1.000
_cell.angle_alpha   90.00
_cell.angle_beta   90.00
_cell.angle_gamma   90.00
#
_symmetry.space_group_name_H-M   'P 1'
#
loop_
_entity.id
_entity.type
_entity.pdbx_description
1 polymer ?
#
loop_
_entity_poly.entity_id
_entity_poly.type
_entity_poly.pdbx_seq_one_letter_code
_entity_poly.pdbx_strand_id
1 'polypeptide(L)'
;MTFSIVGRCAETGQLGIAISSSSIAVGARCPWVRAGVGAVATQNVTLPALGPQILDLLEGQKLDPASALDRALGSNGWSQYRQVTVIDSQGRTALFSGQEALGQHNAVAGEQCVAAGNLLAGPQVIEAMVQAFENTPGMLVERLLAAMQAAICLLYTSPSPRDS
;
A
#
# COMPACT_ATOMS: atom_id res chain seq x y z
N MET A 1 13.38 -4.84 2.15
CA MET A 1 12.09 -5.39 1.72
C MET A 1 10.96 -4.69 2.45
N THR A 2 9.95 -4.26 1.72
CA THR A 2 8.72 -3.69 2.29
C THR A 2 7.53 -4.14 1.45
N PHE A 3 6.44 -4.52 2.09
CA PHE A 3 5.16 -4.75 1.42
C PHE A 3 4.02 -4.26 2.30
N SER A 4 3.00 -3.69 1.67
CA SER A 4 1.86 -3.08 2.35
C SER A 4 0.58 -3.28 1.56
N ILE A 5 -0.54 -3.21 2.26
CA ILE A 5 -1.87 -3.15 1.68
C ILE A 5 -2.71 -2.12 2.43
N VAL A 6 -3.37 -1.25 1.69
CA VAL A 6 -4.44 -0.40 2.20
C VAL A 6 -5.78 -1.01 1.79
N GLY A 7 -6.75 -0.98 2.67
CA GLY A 7 -8.03 -1.63 2.43
C GLY A 7 -9.20 -0.92 3.08
N ARG A 8 -10.40 -1.18 2.55
CA ARG A 8 -11.66 -0.67 3.04
C ARG A 8 -12.69 -1.79 3.15
N CYS A 9 -13.49 -1.76 4.18
CA CYS A 9 -14.69 -2.58 4.28
C CYS A 9 -15.86 -1.83 3.61
N ALA A 10 -16.43 -2.40 2.56
CA ALA A 10 -17.54 -1.76 1.83
C ALA A 10 -18.81 -1.61 2.68
N GLU A 11 -19.05 -2.54 3.62
CA GLU A 11 -20.24 -2.55 4.47
C GLU A 11 -20.15 -1.52 5.60
N THR A 12 -19.00 -1.43 6.28
CA THR A 12 -18.83 -0.60 7.47
C THR A 12 -18.17 0.74 7.20
N GLY A 13 -17.50 0.91 6.05
CA GLY A 13 -16.69 2.07 5.73
C GLY A 13 -15.36 2.12 6.47
N GLN A 14 -15.00 1.10 7.25
CA GLN A 14 -13.72 1.03 7.93
C GLN A 14 -12.57 1.08 6.93
N LEU A 15 -11.53 1.81 7.29
CA LEU A 15 -10.28 1.93 6.53
C LEU A 15 -9.12 1.38 7.36
N GLY A 16 -8.18 0.72 6.72
CA GLY A 16 -7.04 0.14 7.41
C GLY A 16 -5.84 -0.07 6.53
N ILE A 17 -4.68 -0.25 7.16
CA ILE A 17 -3.39 -0.54 6.50
C ILE A 17 -2.69 -1.64 7.27
N ALA A 18 -2.12 -2.59 6.53
CA ALA A 18 -1.13 -3.52 7.06
C ALA A 18 0.18 -3.34 6.29
N ILE A 19 1.30 -3.34 7.00
CA ILE A 19 2.63 -3.15 6.43
C ILE A 19 3.67 -3.97 7.18
N SER A 20 4.62 -4.53 6.43
CA SER A 20 5.81 -5.19 6.97
C SER A 20 7.06 -4.67 6.25
N SER A 21 8.12 -4.47 7.00
CA SER A 21 9.38 -3.95 6.47
C SER A 21 10.58 -4.42 7.28
N SER A 22 11.72 -4.54 6.62
CA SER A 22 13.03 -4.66 7.28
C SER A 22 13.55 -3.32 7.81
N SER A 23 12.89 -2.20 7.50
CA SER A 23 13.22 -0.86 8.04
C SER A 23 12.67 -0.66 9.44
N ILE A 24 13.46 0.03 10.28
CA ILE A 24 13.06 0.39 11.64
C ILE A 24 11.88 1.37 11.62
N ALA A 25 10.92 1.16 12.54
CA ALA A 25 9.80 2.06 12.79
C ALA A 25 8.93 2.37 11.55
N VAL A 26 8.73 1.39 10.67
CA VAL A 26 7.93 1.56 9.44
C VAL A 26 6.51 2.07 9.74
N GLY A 27 5.91 1.62 10.82
CA GLY A 27 4.57 2.04 11.26
C GLY A 27 4.43 3.52 11.59
N ALA A 28 5.54 4.20 11.93
CA ALA A 28 5.54 5.63 12.24
C ALA A 28 5.72 6.53 10.99
N ARG A 29 6.05 5.95 9.83
CA ARG A 29 6.45 6.73 8.64
C ARG A 29 5.63 6.45 7.41
N CYS A 30 5.13 5.24 7.26
CA CYS A 30 4.54 4.78 6.01
C CYS A 30 3.00 4.81 6.00
N PRO A 31 2.28 4.33 7.05
CA PRO A 31 0.82 4.27 7.03
C PRO A 31 0.17 5.54 7.57
N TRP A 32 -0.85 6.01 6.85
CA TRP A 32 -1.64 7.19 7.20
C TRP A 32 -3.12 6.89 6.97
N VAL A 33 -3.93 6.99 8.00
CA VAL A 33 -5.38 6.73 7.93
C VAL A 33 -6.14 7.90 8.53
N ARG A 34 -7.20 8.32 7.85
CA ARG A 34 -8.15 9.32 8.36
C ARG A 34 -9.56 8.77 8.18
N ALA A 35 -10.26 8.57 9.30
CA ALA A 35 -11.63 8.03 9.30
C ALA A 35 -12.57 8.87 8.43
N GLY A 36 -13.36 8.21 7.58
CA GLY A 36 -14.30 8.87 6.66
C GLY A 36 -13.64 9.57 5.46
N VAL A 37 -12.30 9.55 5.33
CA VAL A 37 -11.57 10.21 4.25
C VAL A 37 -10.82 9.21 3.40
N GLY A 38 -9.87 8.48 3.96
CA GLY A 38 -9.06 7.54 3.20
C GLY A 38 -7.90 6.94 3.98
N ALA A 39 -7.14 6.11 3.28
CA ALA A 39 -5.89 5.52 3.76
C ALA A 39 -4.79 5.63 2.69
N VAL A 40 -3.58 5.95 3.13
CA VAL A 40 -2.41 6.14 2.27
C VAL A 40 -1.23 5.37 2.86
N ALA A 41 -0.55 4.58 2.04
CA ALA A 41 0.77 4.05 2.36
C ALA A 41 1.81 4.69 1.44
N THR A 42 2.86 5.27 2.04
CA THR A 42 4.02 5.81 1.32
C THR A 42 5.27 5.07 1.77
N GLN A 43 6.02 4.52 0.83
CA GLN A 43 7.13 3.61 1.11
C GLN A 43 8.23 3.67 0.04
N ASN A 44 9.23 2.80 0.13
CA ASN A 44 10.49 2.77 -0.59
C ASN A 44 11.43 3.85 -0.05
N VAL A 45 11.89 4.82 -0.83
CA VAL A 45 12.50 6.03 -0.27
C VAL A 45 11.36 6.93 0.18
N THR A 46 10.95 6.75 1.43
CA THR A 46 9.70 7.33 1.96
C THR A 46 9.81 8.84 2.16
N LEU A 47 8.76 9.57 1.75
CA LEU A 47 8.46 10.92 2.20
C LEU A 47 7.17 10.88 3.02
N PRO A 48 7.25 10.84 4.35
CA PRO A 48 6.08 10.71 5.22
C PRO A 48 5.03 11.81 5.00
N ALA A 49 5.45 13.03 4.65
CA ALA A 49 4.57 14.16 4.40
C ALA A 49 3.55 13.93 3.27
N LEU A 50 3.81 12.99 2.34
CA LEU A 50 2.85 12.65 1.28
C LEU A 50 1.55 12.08 1.84
N GLY A 51 1.60 11.31 2.93
CA GLY A 51 0.41 10.73 3.54
C GLY A 51 -0.62 11.78 3.96
N PRO A 52 -0.31 12.67 4.91
CA PRO A 52 -1.23 13.73 5.31
C PRO A 52 -1.58 14.68 4.16
N GLN A 53 -0.64 15.01 3.27
CA GLN A 53 -0.91 15.87 2.12
C GLN A 53 -1.98 15.28 1.20
N ILE A 54 -1.92 13.99 0.88
CA ILE A 54 -2.93 13.31 0.05
C ILE A 54 -4.27 13.29 0.79
N LEU A 55 -4.29 12.97 2.08
CA LEU A 55 -5.52 12.97 2.88
C LEU A 55 -6.17 14.36 2.93
N ASP A 56 -5.38 15.44 3.03
CA ASP A 56 -5.87 16.81 2.99
C ASP A 56 -6.49 17.16 1.62
N LEU A 57 -5.91 16.68 0.52
CA LEU A 57 -6.45 16.87 -0.83
C LEU A 57 -7.77 16.11 -1.03
N LEU A 58 -7.87 14.87 -0.53
CA LEU A 58 -9.11 14.09 -0.55
C LEU A 58 -10.22 14.78 0.25
N GLU A 59 -9.91 15.26 1.45
CA GLU A 59 -10.89 15.84 2.38
C GLU A 59 -11.28 17.26 1.99
N GLY A 60 -10.29 18.14 1.84
CA GLY A 60 -10.50 19.58 1.67
C GLY A 60 -10.91 19.98 0.25
N GLN A 61 -10.29 19.36 -0.76
CA GLN A 61 -10.57 19.68 -2.16
C GLN A 61 -11.48 18.66 -2.84
N LYS A 62 -11.89 17.61 -2.15
CA LYS A 62 -12.75 16.53 -2.66
C LYS A 62 -12.21 15.88 -3.94
N LEU A 63 -10.89 15.85 -4.09
CA LEU A 63 -10.26 15.20 -5.24
C LEU A 63 -10.49 13.68 -5.17
N ASP A 64 -10.52 13.05 -6.33
CA ASP A 64 -10.41 11.60 -6.40
C ASP A 64 -8.96 11.15 -6.08
N PRO A 65 -8.74 9.86 -5.72
CA PRO A 65 -7.43 9.36 -5.34
C PRO A 65 -6.33 9.60 -6.37
N ALA A 66 -6.62 9.45 -7.67
CA ALA A 66 -5.63 9.64 -8.73
C ALA A 66 -5.20 11.12 -8.81
N SER A 67 -6.14 12.04 -8.81
CA SER A 67 -5.86 13.48 -8.84
C SER A 67 -5.12 13.95 -7.58
N ALA A 68 -5.48 13.43 -6.41
CA ALA A 68 -4.79 13.76 -5.15
C ALA A 68 -3.35 13.25 -5.15
N LEU A 69 -3.14 12.00 -5.61
CA LEU A 69 -1.82 11.40 -5.73
C LEU A 69 -0.92 12.16 -6.71
N ASP A 70 -1.42 12.45 -7.92
CA ASP A 70 -0.66 13.17 -8.94
C ASP A 70 -0.26 14.56 -8.45
N ARG A 71 -1.17 15.29 -7.80
CA ARG A 71 -0.87 16.61 -7.25
C ARG A 71 0.18 16.56 -6.14
N ALA A 72 0.07 15.60 -5.24
CA ALA A 72 1.04 15.43 -4.16
C ALA A 72 2.44 15.06 -4.69
N LEU A 73 2.52 14.15 -5.65
CA LEU A 73 3.78 13.76 -6.29
C LEU A 73 4.39 14.92 -7.09
N GLY A 74 3.59 15.68 -7.83
CA GLY A 74 4.02 16.84 -8.62
C GLY A 74 4.56 17.98 -7.77
N SER A 75 4.11 18.10 -6.52
CA SER A 75 4.57 19.11 -5.57
C SER A 75 5.86 18.72 -4.83
N ASN A 76 6.33 17.47 -4.97
CA ASN A 76 7.46 16.94 -4.24
C ASN A 76 8.48 16.31 -5.20
N GLY A 77 9.75 16.61 -5.01
CA GLY A 77 10.82 16.03 -5.82
C GLY A 77 11.05 14.54 -5.55
N TRP A 78 11.80 13.89 -6.46
CA TRP A 78 12.27 12.52 -6.34
C TRP A 78 11.16 11.47 -6.33
N SER A 79 10.04 11.73 -7.04
CA SER A 79 8.90 10.83 -7.12
C SER A 79 9.28 9.43 -7.60
N GLN A 80 10.25 9.32 -8.52
CA GLN A 80 10.67 8.04 -9.09
C GLN A 80 11.23 7.04 -8.07
N TYR A 81 11.61 7.50 -6.88
CA TYR A 81 12.09 6.65 -5.78
C TYR A 81 10.99 6.22 -4.81
N ARG A 82 9.73 6.58 -5.05
CA ARG A 82 8.63 6.37 -4.11
C ARG A 82 7.66 5.31 -4.59
N GLN A 83 7.02 4.66 -3.64
CA GLN A 83 5.81 3.87 -3.86
C GLN A 83 4.71 4.44 -2.97
N VAL A 84 3.57 4.76 -3.56
CA VAL A 84 2.43 5.34 -2.84
C VAL A 84 1.15 4.65 -3.29
N THR A 85 0.34 4.22 -2.32
CA THR A 85 -0.98 3.64 -2.54
C THR A 85 -2.02 4.42 -1.77
N VAL A 86 -3.19 4.62 -2.37
CA VAL A 86 -4.27 5.43 -1.84
C VAL A 86 -5.60 4.70 -2.01
N ILE A 87 -6.43 4.72 -0.97
CA ILE A 87 -7.85 4.37 -1.06
C ILE A 87 -8.67 5.45 -0.37
N ASP A 88 -9.77 5.86 -0.96
CA ASP A 88 -10.67 6.83 -0.36
C ASP A 88 -11.85 6.18 0.39
N SER A 89 -12.69 7.02 1.00
CA SER A 89 -13.88 6.57 1.75
C SER A 89 -14.96 5.94 0.88
N GLN A 90 -14.85 6.02 -0.44
CA GLN A 90 -15.76 5.38 -1.39
C GLN A 90 -15.20 4.07 -1.97
N GLY A 91 -13.96 3.72 -1.63
CA GLY A 91 -13.28 2.52 -2.12
C GLY A 91 -12.58 2.71 -3.47
N ARG A 92 -12.50 3.95 -3.97
CA ARG A 92 -11.71 4.27 -5.15
C ARG A 92 -10.22 4.24 -4.78
N THR A 93 -9.39 3.74 -5.69
CA THR A 93 -7.96 3.54 -5.44
C THR A 93 -7.09 4.29 -6.42
N ALA A 94 -5.87 4.59 -6.00
CA ALA A 94 -4.79 5.02 -6.87
C ALA A 94 -3.46 4.42 -6.38
N LEU A 95 -2.53 4.27 -7.30
CA LEU A 95 -1.19 3.77 -6.99
C LEU A 95 -0.14 4.44 -7.84
N PHE A 96 1.04 4.55 -7.29
CA PHE A 96 2.25 4.96 -7.99
C PHE A 96 3.43 4.12 -7.51
N SER A 97 4.19 3.57 -8.43
CA SER A 97 5.46 2.90 -8.16
C SER A 97 6.49 3.46 -9.12
N GLY A 98 7.41 4.26 -8.59
CA GLY A 98 8.44 4.91 -9.39
C GLY A 98 9.43 3.91 -9.99
N GLN A 99 10.05 4.28 -11.09
CA GLN A 99 10.98 3.41 -11.83
C GLN A 99 12.26 3.11 -11.06
N GLU A 100 12.61 3.96 -10.11
CA GLU A 100 13.76 3.81 -9.22
C GLU A 100 13.38 3.11 -7.89
N ALA A 101 12.23 2.46 -7.82
CA ALA A 101 11.88 1.61 -6.69
C ALA A 101 12.83 0.41 -6.61
N LEU A 102 13.22 0.05 -5.39
CA LEU A 102 14.32 -0.88 -5.15
C LEU A 102 13.95 -2.33 -5.46
N GLY A 103 14.84 -3.00 -6.20
CA GLY A 103 14.76 -4.44 -6.49
C GLY A 103 13.52 -4.83 -7.29
N GLN A 104 13.06 -6.06 -7.11
CA GLN A 104 11.75 -6.47 -7.63
C GLN A 104 10.66 -5.73 -6.90
N HIS A 105 9.85 -4.98 -7.63
CA HIS A 105 8.76 -4.18 -7.07
C HIS A 105 7.50 -4.33 -7.90
N ASN A 106 6.36 -4.14 -7.26
CA ASN A 106 5.05 -4.18 -7.90
C ASN A 106 4.04 -3.35 -7.10
N ALA A 107 2.98 -2.92 -7.75
CA ALA A 107 1.81 -2.31 -7.13
C ALA A 107 0.56 -2.75 -7.89
N VAL A 108 -0.47 -3.20 -7.17
CA VAL A 108 -1.70 -3.76 -7.75
C VAL A 108 -2.90 -3.23 -7.00
N ALA A 109 -3.89 -2.72 -7.75
CA ALA A 109 -5.20 -2.36 -7.22
C ALA A 109 -6.17 -3.54 -7.37
N GLY A 110 -6.97 -3.76 -6.34
CA GLY A 110 -8.08 -4.70 -6.33
C GLY A 110 -9.38 -4.04 -5.87
N GLU A 111 -10.41 -4.85 -5.66
CA GLU A 111 -11.67 -4.35 -5.13
C GLU A 111 -11.52 -3.98 -3.66
N GLN A 112 -11.76 -2.71 -3.33
CA GLN A 112 -11.64 -2.16 -1.96
C GLN A 112 -10.24 -2.27 -1.35
N CYS A 113 -9.19 -2.44 -2.17
CA CYS A 113 -7.81 -2.49 -1.68
C CYS A 113 -6.79 -2.10 -2.75
N VAL A 114 -5.60 -1.75 -2.30
CA VAL A 114 -4.43 -1.60 -3.16
C VAL A 114 -3.17 -1.98 -2.38
N ALA A 115 -2.32 -2.78 -3.00
CA ALA A 115 -1.09 -3.27 -2.39
C ALA A 115 0.14 -2.84 -3.19
N ALA A 116 1.26 -2.69 -2.51
CA ALA A 116 2.56 -2.41 -3.13
C ALA A 116 3.71 -3.02 -2.32
N GLY A 117 4.82 -3.25 -3.00
CA GLY A 117 6.04 -3.73 -2.34
C GLY A 117 7.28 -3.53 -3.17
N ASN A 118 8.42 -3.61 -2.49
CA ASN A 118 9.75 -3.47 -3.05
C ASN A 118 10.74 -4.44 -2.41
N LEU A 119 11.85 -4.72 -3.09
CA LEU A 119 12.81 -5.75 -2.71
C LEU A 119 12.14 -7.12 -2.49
N LEU A 120 11.19 -7.45 -3.36
CA LEU A 120 10.39 -8.67 -3.31
C LEU A 120 11.14 -9.87 -3.92
N ALA A 121 10.68 -11.08 -3.61
CA ALA A 121 11.10 -12.30 -4.31
C ALA A 121 10.61 -12.32 -5.76
N GLY A 122 9.48 -11.65 -6.05
CA GLY A 122 8.90 -11.50 -7.38
C GLY A 122 7.60 -10.70 -7.34
N PRO A 123 7.09 -10.26 -8.50
CA PRO A 123 5.90 -9.42 -8.58
C PRO A 123 4.64 -10.13 -8.08
N GLN A 124 4.58 -11.46 -8.18
CA GLN A 124 3.44 -12.29 -7.76
C GLN A 124 3.12 -12.17 -6.26
N VAL A 125 4.06 -11.69 -5.43
CA VAL A 125 3.83 -11.46 -4.00
C VAL A 125 2.69 -10.46 -3.80
N ILE A 126 2.68 -9.37 -4.54
CA ILE A 126 1.67 -8.31 -4.41
C ILE A 126 0.32 -8.75 -5.00
N GLU A 127 0.34 -9.49 -6.11
CA GLU A 127 -0.86 -10.08 -6.70
C GLU A 127 -1.56 -11.02 -5.72
N ALA A 128 -0.78 -11.88 -5.04
CA ALA A 128 -1.31 -12.79 -4.03
C ALA A 128 -1.90 -12.05 -2.82
N MET A 129 -1.34 -10.91 -2.42
CA MET A 129 -1.90 -10.08 -1.36
C MET A 129 -3.31 -9.59 -1.71
N VAL A 130 -3.47 -9.06 -2.92
CA VAL A 130 -4.76 -8.56 -3.40
C VAL A 130 -5.78 -9.70 -3.48
N GLN A 131 -5.41 -10.84 -4.08
CA GLN A 131 -6.28 -12.01 -4.17
C GLN A 131 -6.70 -12.53 -2.79
N ALA A 132 -5.78 -12.61 -1.84
CA ALA A 132 -6.10 -13.04 -0.48
C ALA A 132 -7.06 -12.08 0.21
N PHE A 133 -6.88 -10.77 0.04
CA PHE A 133 -7.79 -9.76 0.58
C PHE A 133 -9.20 -9.89 -0.01
N GLU A 134 -9.32 -10.04 -1.33
CA GLU A 134 -10.60 -10.14 -2.02
C GLU A 134 -11.35 -11.45 -1.69
N ASN A 135 -10.63 -12.56 -1.55
CA ASN A 135 -11.21 -13.88 -1.32
C ASN A 135 -11.46 -14.20 0.16
N THR A 136 -10.99 -13.40 1.09
CA THR A 136 -11.18 -13.63 2.53
C THR A 136 -12.46 -12.91 3.00
N PRO A 137 -13.46 -13.63 3.51
CA PRO A 137 -14.64 -13.02 4.14
C PRO A 137 -14.29 -12.53 5.54
N GLY A 138 -15.19 -11.76 6.14
CA GLY A 138 -15.07 -11.34 7.53
C GLY A 138 -14.64 -9.88 7.71
N MET A 139 -14.12 -9.58 8.89
CA MET A 139 -13.75 -8.21 9.26
C MET A 139 -12.53 -7.72 8.47
N LEU A 140 -12.42 -6.40 8.33
CA LEU A 140 -11.31 -5.78 7.60
C LEU A 140 -9.93 -6.25 8.12
N VAL A 141 -9.77 -6.37 9.44
CA VAL A 141 -8.51 -6.83 10.05
C VAL A 141 -8.13 -8.24 9.61
N GLU A 142 -9.09 -9.15 9.50
CA GLU A 142 -8.87 -10.53 9.05
C GLU A 142 -8.43 -10.56 7.59
N ARG A 143 -9.06 -9.76 6.75
CA ARG A 143 -8.73 -9.62 5.33
C ARG A 143 -7.33 -9.02 5.12
N LEU A 144 -6.97 -7.99 5.89
CA LEU A 144 -5.64 -7.40 5.86
C LEU A 144 -4.56 -8.40 6.32
N LEU A 145 -4.83 -9.18 7.39
CA LEU A 145 -3.91 -10.22 7.86
C LEU A 145 -3.74 -11.35 6.84
N ALA A 146 -4.82 -11.78 6.19
CA ALA A 146 -4.75 -12.79 5.13
C ALA A 146 -3.85 -12.33 3.97
N ALA A 147 -3.95 -11.07 3.56
CA ALA A 147 -3.06 -10.50 2.56
C ALA A 147 -1.59 -10.53 2.99
N MET A 148 -1.30 -10.15 4.24
CA MET A 148 0.07 -10.20 4.77
C MET A 148 0.62 -11.62 4.85
N GLN A 149 -0.19 -12.60 5.25
CA GLN A 149 0.19 -14.02 5.29
C GLN A 149 0.49 -14.56 3.88
N ALA A 150 -0.30 -14.20 2.88
CA ALA A 150 -0.05 -14.59 1.49
C ALA A 150 1.32 -14.08 0.99
N ALA A 151 1.68 -12.83 1.32
CA ALA A 151 2.99 -12.28 1.00
C ALA A 151 4.12 -13.06 1.71
N ILE A 152 3.99 -13.31 3.01
CA ILE A 152 4.99 -14.02 3.82
C ILE A 152 5.22 -15.42 3.25
N CYS A 153 4.18 -16.16 2.91
CA CYS A 153 4.30 -17.51 2.35
C CYS A 153 5.14 -17.52 1.05
N LEU A 154 4.94 -16.56 0.16
CA LEU A 154 5.68 -16.47 -1.09
C LEU A 154 7.12 -15.97 -0.92
N LEU A 155 7.38 -15.15 0.09
CA LEU A 155 8.72 -14.67 0.40
C LEU A 155 9.62 -15.76 0.99
N TYR A 156 9.05 -16.68 1.76
CA TYR A 156 9.79 -17.79 2.39
C TYR A 156 9.92 -19.05 1.52
N THR A 157 9.19 -19.15 0.41
CA THR A 157 9.30 -20.30 -0.52
C THR A 157 10.42 -20.13 -1.54
N SER A 158 11.07 -18.98 -1.63
CA SER A 158 12.30 -18.83 -2.40
C SER A 158 13.46 -19.45 -1.61
N PRO A 159 14.26 -20.38 -2.22
CA PRO A 159 15.40 -20.96 -1.51
C PRO A 159 16.33 -19.84 -1.05
N SER A 160 16.67 -19.86 0.24
CA SER A 160 17.65 -18.95 0.80
C SER A 160 18.98 -19.14 0.07
N PRO A 161 19.75 -18.08 -0.24
CA PRO A 161 21.09 -18.23 -0.77
C PRO A 161 22.05 -19.01 0.13
N ARG A 162 21.60 -19.38 1.34
CA ARG A 162 22.35 -20.22 2.30
C ARG A 162 22.06 -21.71 2.15
N ASP A 163 21.11 -22.10 1.31
CA ASP A 163 20.72 -23.51 1.10
C ASP A 163 21.33 -24.09 -0.20
N SER A 164 22.31 -23.39 -0.79
CA SER A 164 23.09 -23.82 -1.95
C SER A 164 24.54 -24.05 -1.62
#